data_99a2102c8376897f1226e81a0ed38c09
#
_entry.id   99a2102c8376897f1226e81a0ed38c09
#
_cell.length_a   1.000
_cell.length_b   1.000
_cell.length_c   1.000
_cell.angle_alpha   90.00
_cell.angle_beta   90.00
_cell.angle_gamma   90.00
#
_symmetry.space_group_name_H-M   'P 1'
#
loop_
_entity.id
_entity.type
_entity.pdbx_description
1 polymer ?
#
loop_
_entity_poly.entity_id
_entity_poly.type
_entity_poly.pdbx_seq_one_letter_code
_entity_poly.pdbx_strand_id
1 'polypeptide(L)'
;MPVYRFGAFRLDTEGYRLTREESVVQASARQLDLLACLAAEPSRLITRDELFERLWSGVTVTDNALTQLVSELRQTLGDSSGDPKYVQTVARRGYRFIAPVERLDVPAAVPAAGVPAAGRGSGETSSLEAMRAIAHGRLQLEALDASQVEAAIQNFKQAIALDPAFAAGYVGLANAHFWKYEGSRFCFRPDAALLALAISEVRQALALAPHSAEAHGTLAYLLAGSERPGEACAAARQAIALQPEYWGHHFRLGHAAWGQERLDALARCLQLYPAFPFAYFQMAMVHVARQALDKARRVLEEGIALQARLGAGRSRFPANGLHWMLGSILLARGDAAGARVEFEREGKGDPQTLYAREYAVAALNGQGWILLDAGEPARAEAAFRASLQAHPEQVRPHLGLALVAQKRRQAAAADDARAAARHAIEELRHGSRSVEASLMAAAENTVEERHEHAVDALESLLLQTEHGPAGWIVPIEPLFRPLRGSKRFSDVLRRLAERAA
;
A
#
# COMPACT_ATOMS: atom_id res chain seq x y z
N MET A 1 -28.26 10.11 -17.85
CA MET A 1 -28.62 8.79 -17.28
C MET A 1 -29.63 8.97 -16.16
N PRO A 2 -30.46 7.97 -15.85
CA PRO A 2 -31.51 8.15 -14.85
C PRO A 2 -30.92 8.34 -13.46
N VAL A 3 -31.51 9.27 -12.72
CA VAL A 3 -31.33 9.37 -11.27
C VAL A 3 -32.53 8.67 -10.61
N TYR A 4 -32.26 7.77 -9.70
CA TYR A 4 -33.31 7.06 -8.95
C TYR A 4 -33.43 7.63 -7.54
N ARG A 5 -34.66 7.94 -7.11
CA ARG A 5 -34.97 8.31 -5.74
C ARG A 5 -35.83 7.19 -5.13
N PHE A 6 -35.45 6.75 -3.93
CA PHE A 6 -36.18 5.72 -3.17
C PHE A 6 -35.96 5.93 -1.66
N GLY A 7 -37.03 6.05 -0.92
CA GLY A 7 -36.96 6.41 0.50
C GLY A 7 -36.14 7.70 0.71
N ALA A 8 -35.16 7.67 1.61
CA ALA A 8 -34.25 8.78 1.86
C ALA A 8 -33.04 8.83 0.91
N PHE A 9 -32.93 7.88 -0.02
CA PHE A 9 -31.77 7.75 -0.90
C PHE A 9 -32.01 8.31 -2.29
N ARG A 10 -30.91 8.85 -2.85
CA ARG A 10 -30.81 9.25 -4.25
C ARG A 10 -29.59 8.56 -4.86
N LEU A 11 -29.82 7.73 -5.85
CA LEU A 11 -28.80 7.09 -6.65
C LEU A 11 -28.62 7.85 -7.96
N ASP A 12 -27.50 8.49 -8.12
CA ASP A 12 -27.05 9.10 -9.35
C ASP A 12 -26.22 8.05 -10.11
N THR A 13 -26.81 7.49 -11.17
CA THR A 13 -26.12 6.46 -11.96
C THR A 13 -25.10 7.04 -12.93
N GLU A 14 -25.15 8.33 -13.19
CA GLU A 14 -24.17 9.06 -14.01
C GLU A 14 -22.97 9.49 -13.18
N GLY A 15 -23.23 10.10 -12.01
CA GLY A 15 -22.20 10.50 -11.05
C GLY A 15 -21.68 9.33 -10.20
N TYR A 16 -22.20 8.11 -10.40
CA TYR A 16 -21.83 6.90 -9.65
C TYR A 16 -21.83 7.13 -8.13
N ARG A 17 -22.91 7.80 -7.65
CA ARG A 17 -22.99 8.29 -6.27
C ARG A 17 -24.33 7.96 -5.64
N LEU A 18 -24.27 7.45 -4.41
CA LEU A 18 -25.42 7.29 -3.54
C LEU A 18 -25.40 8.38 -2.47
N THR A 19 -26.53 9.09 -2.31
CA THR A 19 -26.69 10.06 -1.22
C THR A 19 -27.90 9.71 -0.38
N ARG A 20 -27.85 10.06 0.89
CA ARG A 20 -28.98 10.01 1.83
C ARG A 20 -29.14 11.41 2.44
N GLU A 21 -30.29 12.05 2.23
CA GLU A 21 -30.55 13.41 2.75
C GLU A 21 -29.38 14.39 2.45
N GLU A 22 -28.90 14.39 1.18
CA GLU A 22 -27.75 15.16 0.66
C GLU A 22 -26.35 14.72 1.14
N SER A 23 -26.24 13.83 2.12
CA SER A 23 -24.96 13.28 2.57
C SER A 23 -24.54 12.09 1.69
N VAL A 24 -23.26 12.06 1.28
CA VAL A 24 -22.73 10.96 0.47
C VAL A 24 -22.66 9.69 1.30
N VAL A 25 -23.28 8.61 0.80
CA VAL A 25 -23.20 7.27 1.38
C VAL A 25 -22.07 6.51 0.71
N GLN A 26 -21.14 6.01 1.49
CA GLN A 26 -20.04 5.18 0.99
C GLN A 26 -20.58 3.83 0.53
N ALA A 27 -20.46 3.56 -0.76
CA ALA A 27 -20.83 2.29 -1.37
C ALA A 27 -19.74 1.90 -2.38
N SER A 28 -19.43 0.60 -2.47
CA SER A 28 -18.50 0.11 -3.49
C SER A 28 -19.13 0.21 -4.89
N ALA A 29 -18.30 0.26 -5.93
CA ALA A 29 -18.78 0.28 -7.31
C ALA A 29 -19.77 -0.87 -7.59
N ARG A 30 -19.48 -2.08 -7.10
CA ARG A 30 -20.37 -3.23 -7.24
C ARG A 30 -21.71 -3.11 -6.52
N GLN A 31 -21.70 -2.47 -5.35
CA GLN A 31 -22.95 -2.18 -4.63
C GLN A 31 -23.80 -1.17 -5.42
N LEU A 32 -23.18 -0.16 -6.05
CA LEU A 32 -23.87 0.81 -6.90
C LEU A 32 -24.41 0.15 -8.17
N ASP A 33 -23.64 -0.76 -8.82
CA ASP A 33 -24.08 -1.52 -9.98
C ASP A 33 -25.28 -2.42 -9.64
N LEU A 34 -25.20 -3.17 -8.54
CA LEU A 34 -26.30 -4.00 -8.06
C LEU A 34 -27.54 -3.14 -7.77
N LEU A 35 -27.34 -2.02 -7.07
CA LEU A 35 -28.43 -1.11 -6.74
C LEU A 35 -29.05 -0.49 -8.00
N ALA A 36 -28.23 -0.08 -8.97
CA ALA A 36 -28.71 0.44 -10.25
C ALA A 36 -29.50 -0.61 -11.03
N CYS A 37 -29.02 -1.87 -11.10
CA CYS A 37 -29.74 -2.96 -11.72
C CYS A 37 -31.10 -3.20 -11.06
N LEU A 38 -31.15 -3.21 -9.72
CA LEU A 38 -32.36 -3.44 -8.96
C LEU A 38 -33.35 -2.27 -9.02
N ALA A 39 -32.86 -1.03 -8.93
CA ALA A 39 -33.68 0.17 -8.98
C ALA A 39 -34.21 0.50 -10.38
N ALA A 40 -33.56 0.05 -11.43
CA ALA A 40 -34.02 0.20 -12.81
C ALA A 40 -35.29 -0.61 -13.13
N GLU A 41 -35.52 -1.70 -12.42
CA GLU A 41 -36.65 -2.62 -12.63
C GLU A 41 -37.35 -2.90 -11.28
N PRO A 42 -37.95 -1.88 -10.66
CA PRO A 42 -38.58 -2.02 -9.34
C PRO A 42 -39.74 -3.06 -9.41
N SER A 43 -39.89 -3.81 -8.34
CA SER A 43 -40.87 -4.89 -8.20
C SER A 43 -40.67 -6.13 -9.10
N ARG A 44 -39.76 -6.07 -10.08
CA ARG A 44 -39.40 -7.25 -10.89
C ARG A 44 -38.45 -8.16 -10.10
N LEU A 45 -38.68 -9.46 -10.20
CA LEU A 45 -37.71 -10.45 -9.75
C LEU A 45 -36.58 -10.53 -10.79
N ILE A 46 -35.38 -10.18 -10.38
CA ILE A 46 -34.16 -10.39 -11.18
C ILE A 46 -33.50 -11.66 -10.68
N THR A 47 -33.32 -12.63 -11.58
CA THR A 47 -32.76 -13.94 -11.22
C THR A 47 -31.29 -13.84 -10.85
N ARG A 48 -30.77 -14.88 -10.16
CA ARG A 48 -29.34 -14.94 -9.83
C ARG A 48 -28.49 -14.93 -11.10
N ASP A 49 -28.88 -15.68 -12.11
CA ASP A 49 -28.15 -15.79 -13.38
C ASP A 49 -28.15 -14.45 -14.14
N GLU A 50 -29.28 -13.74 -14.19
CA GLU A 50 -29.34 -12.38 -14.76
C GLU A 50 -28.44 -11.40 -14.02
N LEU A 51 -28.35 -11.47 -12.67
CA LEU A 51 -27.46 -10.63 -11.88
C LEU A 51 -25.99 -11.01 -12.09
N PHE A 52 -25.70 -12.31 -12.19
CA PHE A 52 -24.35 -12.76 -12.52
C PHE A 52 -23.92 -12.29 -13.91
N GLU A 53 -24.77 -12.41 -14.92
CA GLU A 53 -24.49 -11.95 -16.28
C GLU A 53 -24.28 -10.43 -16.33
N ARG A 54 -25.11 -9.64 -15.64
CA ARG A 54 -25.05 -8.18 -15.64
C ARG A 54 -23.88 -7.63 -14.81
N LEU A 55 -23.54 -8.26 -13.68
CA LEU A 55 -22.53 -7.77 -12.74
C LEU A 55 -21.15 -8.40 -12.94
N TRP A 56 -21.07 -9.62 -13.51
CA TRP A 56 -19.83 -10.38 -13.66
C TRP A 56 -19.67 -11.00 -15.06
N SER A 57 -20.11 -10.30 -16.09
CA SER A 57 -19.96 -10.76 -17.48
C SER A 57 -18.52 -11.18 -17.77
N GLY A 58 -18.32 -12.46 -18.12
CA GLY A 58 -17.02 -13.03 -18.46
C GLY A 58 -16.10 -13.40 -17.29
N VAL A 59 -16.58 -13.34 -16.04
CA VAL A 59 -15.79 -13.71 -14.84
C VAL A 59 -16.47 -14.88 -14.13
N THR A 60 -15.76 -15.96 -13.84
CA THR A 60 -16.26 -17.07 -13.03
C THR A 60 -16.22 -16.66 -11.55
N VAL A 61 -17.38 -16.47 -10.93
CA VAL A 61 -17.53 -16.16 -9.51
C VAL A 61 -18.35 -17.22 -8.80
N THR A 62 -18.14 -17.40 -7.51
CA THR A 62 -18.89 -18.35 -6.70
C THR A 62 -20.28 -17.80 -6.35
N ASP A 63 -21.26 -18.68 -6.14
CA ASP A 63 -22.62 -18.34 -5.69
C ASP A 63 -22.65 -17.46 -4.43
N ASN A 64 -21.63 -17.55 -3.59
CA ASN A 64 -21.50 -16.75 -2.38
C ASN A 64 -21.22 -15.26 -2.67
N ALA A 65 -20.57 -14.92 -3.79
CA ALA A 65 -20.21 -13.53 -4.10
C ALA A 65 -21.44 -12.61 -4.23
N LEU A 66 -22.48 -13.06 -4.92
CA LEU A 66 -23.74 -12.30 -5.05
C LEU A 66 -24.46 -12.19 -3.69
N THR A 67 -24.48 -13.26 -2.91
CA THR A 67 -25.13 -13.25 -1.58
C THR A 67 -24.42 -12.28 -0.63
N GLN A 68 -23.11 -12.24 -0.68
CA GLN A 68 -22.29 -11.29 0.10
C GLN A 68 -22.52 -9.85 -0.36
N LEU A 69 -22.51 -9.60 -1.66
CA LEU A 69 -22.75 -8.27 -2.23
C LEU A 69 -24.12 -7.71 -1.83
N VAL A 70 -25.15 -8.55 -1.85
CA VAL A 70 -26.50 -8.16 -1.39
C VAL A 70 -26.51 -7.89 0.12
N SER A 71 -25.78 -8.67 0.91
CA SER A 71 -25.66 -8.43 2.36
C SER A 71 -24.98 -7.08 2.66
N GLU A 72 -23.91 -6.78 1.96
CA GLU A 72 -23.19 -5.51 2.07
C GLU A 72 -24.06 -4.32 1.61
N LEU A 73 -24.77 -4.46 0.50
CA LEU A 73 -25.71 -3.44 0.03
C LEU A 73 -26.80 -3.17 1.05
N ARG A 74 -27.34 -4.20 1.69
CA ARG A 74 -28.32 -4.03 2.78
C ARG A 74 -27.75 -3.25 3.95
N GLN A 75 -26.53 -3.56 4.38
CA GLN A 75 -25.85 -2.81 5.43
C GLN A 75 -25.70 -1.33 5.06
N THR A 76 -25.31 -1.05 3.82
CA THR A 76 -25.17 0.33 3.29
C THR A 76 -26.50 1.08 3.30
N LEU A 77 -27.61 0.40 2.98
CA LEU A 77 -28.95 0.99 2.96
C LEU A 77 -29.65 0.99 4.33
N GLY A 78 -29.07 0.37 5.36
CA GLY A 78 -29.75 0.15 6.64
C GLY A 78 -30.96 -0.79 6.50
N ASP A 79 -30.87 -1.77 5.60
CA ASP A 79 -31.91 -2.76 5.29
C ASP A 79 -31.64 -4.09 6.01
N SER A 80 -32.69 -4.90 6.20
CA SER A 80 -32.61 -6.20 6.88
C SER A 80 -33.18 -7.32 6.00
N SER A 81 -32.59 -8.52 6.10
CA SER A 81 -33.10 -9.69 5.38
C SER A 81 -34.41 -10.24 6.00
N GLY A 82 -34.64 -10.00 7.29
CA GLY A 82 -35.82 -10.46 8.02
C GLY A 82 -37.06 -9.57 7.84
N ASP A 83 -36.82 -8.26 7.68
CA ASP A 83 -37.84 -7.24 7.41
C ASP A 83 -37.31 -6.26 6.34
N PRO A 84 -37.32 -6.70 5.06
CA PRO A 84 -36.68 -5.93 4.00
C PRO A 84 -37.50 -4.70 3.62
N LYS A 85 -36.83 -3.53 3.60
CA LYS A 85 -37.38 -2.24 3.15
C LYS A 85 -37.06 -1.94 1.68
N TYR A 86 -35.91 -2.39 1.21
CA TYR A 86 -35.39 -2.09 -0.12
C TYR A 86 -35.18 -3.34 -0.96
N VAL A 87 -34.45 -4.35 -0.45
CA VAL A 87 -34.05 -5.53 -1.22
C VAL A 87 -34.64 -6.80 -0.61
N GLN A 88 -35.64 -7.35 -1.25
CA GLN A 88 -36.27 -8.64 -0.89
C GLN A 88 -35.52 -9.81 -1.52
N THR A 89 -35.19 -10.85 -0.72
CA THR A 89 -34.69 -12.12 -1.23
C THR A 89 -35.85 -13.00 -1.60
N VAL A 90 -35.90 -13.53 -2.83
CA VAL A 90 -36.79 -14.59 -3.24
C VAL A 90 -35.99 -15.90 -3.24
N ALA A 91 -36.26 -16.74 -2.24
CA ALA A 91 -35.48 -17.95 -1.99
C ALA A 91 -35.27 -18.80 -3.26
N ARG A 92 -34.01 -19.16 -3.53
CA ARG A 92 -33.53 -19.96 -4.69
C ARG A 92 -33.77 -19.32 -6.06
N ARG A 93 -34.35 -18.11 -6.16
CA ARG A 93 -34.69 -17.49 -7.46
C ARG A 93 -33.87 -16.22 -7.73
N GLY A 94 -33.73 -15.33 -6.76
CA GLY A 94 -33.02 -14.06 -6.98
C GLY A 94 -33.43 -12.98 -5.99
N TYR A 95 -33.38 -11.73 -6.46
CA TYR A 95 -33.64 -10.55 -5.64
C TYR A 95 -34.63 -9.61 -6.33
N ARG A 96 -35.34 -8.82 -5.54
CA ARG A 96 -36.33 -7.84 -5.99
C ARG A 96 -36.17 -6.56 -5.22
N PHE A 97 -36.21 -5.41 -5.92
CA PHE A 97 -36.29 -4.12 -5.26
C PHE A 97 -37.76 -3.81 -4.94
N ILE A 98 -38.09 -3.62 -3.66
CA ILE A 98 -39.48 -3.50 -3.20
C ILE A 98 -39.86 -2.07 -2.80
N ALA A 99 -38.91 -1.17 -2.61
CA ALA A 99 -39.21 0.21 -2.33
C ALA A 99 -39.75 0.91 -3.59
N PRO A 100 -40.68 1.88 -3.44
CA PRO A 100 -41.08 2.74 -4.54
C PRO A 100 -39.85 3.50 -5.08
N VAL A 101 -39.65 3.45 -6.39
CA VAL A 101 -38.58 4.13 -7.09
C VAL A 101 -39.17 5.22 -7.97
N GLU A 102 -38.76 6.44 -7.74
CA GLU A 102 -39.02 7.55 -8.62
C GLU A 102 -37.81 7.74 -9.55
N ARG A 103 -38.03 7.61 -10.84
CA ARG A 103 -37.02 7.95 -11.85
C ARG A 103 -37.10 9.42 -12.13
N LEU A 104 -36.07 10.16 -11.71
CA LEU A 104 -35.92 11.57 -12.02
C LEU A 104 -35.26 11.67 -13.40
N ASP A 105 -36.03 11.88 -14.45
CA ASP A 105 -35.49 12.29 -15.73
C ASP A 105 -35.01 13.72 -15.53
N VAL A 106 -33.73 13.92 -15.30
CA VAL A 106 -33.12 15.26 -15.38
C VAL A 106 -33.30 15.68 -16.82
N PRO A 107 -34.06 16.74 -17.12
CA PRO A 107 -34.15 17.22 -18.48
C PRO A 107 -32.75 17.50 -18.98
N ALA A 108 -32.38 16.96 -20.12
CA ALA A 108 -31.14 17.35 -20.79
C ALA A 108 -31.13 18.92 -20.75
N ALA A 109 -30.12 19.46 -20.09
CA ALA A 109 -30.00 20.91 -19.95
C ALA A 109 -30.23 21.53 -21.31
N VAL A 110 -31.29 22.36 -21.42
CA VAL A 110 -31.53 23.14 -22.60
C VAL A 110 -30.24 23.88 -22.90
N PRO A 111 -29.63 23.75 -24.09
CA PRO A 111 -28.42 24.49 -24.39
C PRO A 111 -28.74 25.97 -24.22
N ALA A 112 -28.20 26.58 -23.17
CA ALA A 112 -28.23 28.01 -23.00
C ALA A 112 -27.53 28.62 -24.21
N ALA A 113 -28.32 29.21 -25.09
CA ALA A 113 -27.83 29.93 -26.25
C ALA A 113 -26.86 31.01 -25.74
N GLY A 114 -25.59 30.92 -26.10
CA GLY A 114 -24.65 32.01 -25.96
C GLY A 114 -23.54 31.92 -24.91
N VAL A 115 -23.10 30.72 -24.53
CA VAL A 115 -21.78 30.58 -23.89
C VAL A 115 -20.82 30.07 -24.97
N PRO A 116 -19.72 30.77 -25.29
CA PRO A 116 -18.72 30.26 -26.22
C PRO A 116 -18.18 28.94 -25.67
N ALA A 117 -17.89 28.03 -26.57
CA ALA A 117 -17.25 26.72 -26.23
C ALA A 117 -15.89 26.95 -25.55
N ALA A 118 -15.93 27.30 -24.27
CA ALA A 118 -14.78 27.41 -23.42
C ALA A 118 -14.56 26.04 -22.76
N GLY A 119 -13.62 25.31 -23.31
CA GLY A 119 -12.87 24.32 -22.55
C GLY A 119 -13.54 22.95 -22.35
N ARG A 120 -13.34 22.01 -23.26
CA ARG A 120 -13.15 20.62 -22.93
C ARG A 120 -11.92 20.53 -22.02
N GLY A 121 -12.09 20.71 -20.70
CA GLY A 121 -10.99 20.88 -19.75
C GLY A 121 -11.27 20.30 -18.36
N SER A 122 -12.36 19.50 -18.19
CA SER A 122 -12.63 18.86 -16.90
C SER A 122 -11.94 17.49 -16.73
N GLY A 123 -11.39 16.91 -17.81
CA GLY A 123 -10.83 15.55 -17.78
C GLY A 123 -11.87 14.47 -17.47
N GLU A 124 -13.16 14.80 -17.53
CA GLU A 124 -14.30 13.92 -17.35
C GLU A 124 -14.74 13.30 -18.68
N THR A 125 -15.38 12.14 -18.62
CA THR A 125 -15.90 11.45 -19.80
C THR A 125 -17.41 11.34 -19.77
N SER A 126 -18.04 11.38 -20.95
CA SER A 126 -19.44 10.98 -21.15
C SER A 126 -19.57 9.51 -21.57
N SER A 127 -18.48 8.80 -21.82
CA SER A 127 -18.47 7.40 -22.22
C SER A 127 -18.72 6.50 -21.02
N LEU A 128 -19.90 5.86 -20.98
CA LEU A 128 -20.23 4.86 -19.96
C LEU A 128 -19.28 3.67 -19.99
N GLU A 129 -18.83 3.25 -21.16
CA GLU A 129 -17.90 2.14 -21.34
C GLU A 129 -16.51 2.50 -20.77
N ALA A 130 -16.03 3.74 -20.99
CA ALA A 130 -14.80 4.21 -20.37
C ALA A 130 -14.91 4.25 -18.84
N MET A 131 -16.03 4.73 -18.29
CA MET A 131 -16.27 4.71 -16.85
C MET A 131 -16.30 3.29 -16.27
N ARG A 132 -16.94 2.33 -16.95
CA ARG A 132 -16.94 0.93 -16.55
C ARG A 132 -15.53 0.32 -16.54
N ALA A 133 -14.75 0.58 -17.58
CA ALA A 133 -13.38 0.11 -17.67
C ALA A 133 -12.54 0.65 -16.50
N ILE A 134 -12.68 1.93 -16.15
CA ILE A 134 -12.02 2.50 -14.95
C ILE A 134 -12.46 1.79 -13.67
N ALA A 135 -13.75 1.58 -13.48
CA ALA A 135 -14.27 0.92 -12.28
C ALA A 135 -13.72 -0.51 -12.12
N HIS A 136 -13.68 -1.27 -13.22
CA HIS A 136 -13.09 -2.62 -13.21
C HIS A 136 -11.60 -2.59 -12.91
N GLY A 137 -10.82 -1.72 -13.55
CA GLY A 137 -9.40 -1.58 -13.29
C GLY A 137 -9.10 -1.19 -11.84
N ARG A 138 -9.86 -0.26 -11.26
CA ARG A 138 -9.73 0.12 -9.84
C ARG A 138 -10.01 -1.05 -8.90
N LEU A 139 -11.09 -1.80 -9.16
CA LEU A 139 -11.45 -2.96 -8.35
C LEU A 139 -10.34 -4.02 -8.35
N GLN A 140 -9.70 -4.25 -9.50
CA GLN A 140 -8.59 -5.19 -9.62
C GLN A 140 -7.35 -4.74 -8.84
N LEU A 141 -7.04 -3.43 -8.81
CA LEU A 141 -5.94 -2.90 -8.00
C LEU A 141 -6.26 -2.90 -6.49
N GLU A 142 -7.53 -2.71 -6.10
CA GLU A 142 -7.93 -2.73 -4.69
C GLU A 142 -7.75 -4.08 -4.02
N ALA A 143 -7.76 -5.17 -4.79
CA ALA A 143 -7.51 -6.52 -4.27
C ALA A 143 -6.08 -6.69 -3.73
N LEU A 144 -5.16 -5.77 -4.03
CA LEU A 144 -3.72 -5.86 -3.70
C LEU A 144 -3.10 -7.19 -4.15
N ASP A 145 -3.64 -7.80 -5.18
CA ASP A 145 -3.23 -9.07 -5.76
C ASP A 145 -2.43 -8.83 -7.04
N ALA A 146 -1.16 -9.24 -7.03
CA ALA A 146 -0.24 -9.07 -8.15
C ALA A 146 -0.75 -9.69 -9.46
N SER A 147 -1.55 -10.77 -9.39
CA SER A 147 -2.13 -11.45 -10.56
C SER A 147 -3.16 -10.60 -11.30
N GLN A 148 -3.77 -9.61 -10.64
CA GLN A 148 -4.82 -8.74 -11.19
C GLN A 148 -4.27 -7.49 -11.89
N VAL A 149 -3.00 -7.14 -11.67
CA VAL A 149 -2.43 -5.86 -12.14
C VAL A 149 -2.44 -5.75 -13.66
N GLU A 150 -2.12 -6.83 -14.37
CA GLU A 150 -2.12 -6.80 -15.84
C GLU A 150 -3.53 -6.60 -16.41
N ALA A 151 -4.53 -7.23 -15.83
CA ALA A 151 -5.93 -7.03 -16.22
C ALA A 151 -6.39 -5.59 -15.93
N ALA A 152 -5.96 -4.99 -14.81
CA ALA A 152 -6.21 -3.58 -14.51
C ALA A 152 -5.59 -2.65 -15.56
N ILE A 153 -4.34 -2.91 -15.99
CA ILE A 153 -3.67 -2.16 -17.06
C ILE A 153 -4.49 -2.19 -18.35
N GLN A 154 -5.00 -3.35 -18.74
CA GLN A 154 -5.81 -3.49 -19.95
C GLN A 154 -7.12 -2.68 -19.83
N ASN A 155 -7.79 -2.72 -18.69
CA ASN A 155 -9.00 -1.92 -18.46
C ASN A 155 -8.73 -0.41 -18.53
N PHE A 156 -7.63 0.08 -17.96
CA PHE A 156 -7.27 1.50 -18.05
C PHE A 156 -6.88 1.92 -19.48
N LYS A 157 -6.15 1.07 -20.21
CA LYS A 157 -5.87 1.30 -21.63
C LYS A 157 -7.13 1.33 -22.48
N GLN A 158 -8.09 0.46 -22.20
CA GLN A 158 -9.39 0.48 -22.86
C GLN A 158 -10.15 1.78 -22.58
N ALA A 159 -10.15 2.25 -21.35
CA ALA A 159 -10.78 3.54 -21.00
C ALA A 159 -10.17 4.71 -21.77
N ILE A 160 -8.84 4.76 -21.89
CA ILE A 160 -8.12 5.78 -22.66
C ILE A 160 -8.41 5.66 -24.16
N ALA A 161 -8.52 4.43 -24.69
CA ALA A 161 -8.86 4.22 -26.11
C ALA A 161 -10.29 4.69 -26.44
N LEU A 162 -11.23 4.52 -25.50
CA LEU A 162 -12.62 4.96 -25.64
C LEU A 162 -12.77 6.49 -25.50
N ASP A 163 -11.96 7.10 -24.64
CA ASP A 163 -11.91 8.55 -24.46
C ASP A 163 -10.49 9.01 -24.06
N PRO A 164 -9.68 9.45 -25.04
CA PRO A 164 -8.33 9.92 -24.78
C PRO A 164 -8.23 11.18 -23.90
N ALA A 165 -9.33 11.91 -23.69
CA ALA A 165 -9.39 13.08 -22.80
C ALA A 165 -9.79 12.72 -21.36
N PHE A 166 -10.10 11.45 -21.08
CA PHE A 166 -10.50 11.01 -19.75
C PHE A 166 -9.32 10.86 -18.82
N ALA A 167 -9.05 11.87 -17.98
CA ALA A 167 -7.91 11.94 -17.09
C ALA A 167 -7.81 10.74 -16.12
N ALA A 168 -8.95 10.21 -15.64
CA ALA A 168 -8.98 9.07 -14.73
C ALA A 168 -8.37 7.79 -15.33
N GLY A 169 -8.38 7.63 -16.67
CA GLY A 169 -7.73 6.54 -17.36
C GLY A 169 -6.21 6.55 -17.13
N TYR A 170 -5.60 7.71 -17.29
CA TYR A 170 -4.16 7.88 -17.08
C TYR A 170 -3.77 7.76 -15.61
N VAL A 171 -4.60 8.25 -14.67
CA VAL A 171 -4.38 8.06 -13.23
C VAL A 171 -4.41 6.58 -12.86
N GLY A 172 -5.41 5.84 -13.37
CA GLY A 172 -5.53 4.40 -13.14
C GLY A 172 -4.33 3.63 -13.69
N LEU A 173 -3.93 3.94 -14.92
CA LEU A 173 -2.78 3.32 -15.58
C LEU A 173 -1.47 3.61 -14.82
N ALA A 174 -1.26 4.85 -14.38
CA ALA A 174 -0.11 5.23 -13.56
C ALA A 174 -0.06 4.46 -12.24
N ASN A 175 -1.19 4.29 -11.55
CA ASN A 175 -1.27 3.48 -10.34
C ASN A 175 -0.93 2.00 -10.62
N ALA A 176 -1.41 1.44 -11.73
CA ALA A 176 -1.14 0.05 -12.10
C ALA A 176 0.35 -0.18 -12.44
N HIS A 177 0.99 0.73 -13.19
CA HIS A 177 2.43 0.65 -13.46
C HIS A 177 3.26 0.85 -12.20
N PHE A 178 2.84 1.72 -11.28
CA PHE A 178 3.49 1.87 -9.99
C PHE A 178 3.39 0.59 -9.14
N TRP A 179 2.27 -0.09 -9.19
CA TRP A 179 2.11 -1.39 -8.56
C TRP A 179 3.13 -2.43 -9.06
N LYS A 180 3.34 -2.49 -10.38
CA LYS A 180 4.39 -3.35 -10.95
C LYS A 180 5.79 -2.92 -10.50
N TYR A 181 6.05 -1.61 -10.44
CA TYR A 181 7.31 -1.08 -9.89
C TYR A 181 7.52 -1.52 -8.45
N GLU A 182 6.50 -1.36 -7.59
CA GLU A 182 6.58 -1.76 -6.17
C GLU A 182 6.87 -3.27 -6.01
N GLY A 183 6.39 -4.11 -6.90
CA GLY A 183 6.74 -5.53 -6.94
C GLY A 183 8.23 -5.81 -7.23
N SER A 184 8.94 -4.87 -7.85
CA SER A 184 10.39 -4.94 -8.12
C SER A 184 11.24 -4.17 -7.11
N ARG A 185 10.63 -3.38 -6.23
CA ARG A 185 11.33 -2.40 -5.37
C ARG A 185 12.39 -3.01 -4.46
N PHE A 186 12.20 -4.25 -4.04
CA PHE A 186 13.14 -4.96 -3.17
C PHE A 186 14.21 -5.74 -3.94
N CYS A 187 14.14 -5.79 -5.27
CA CYS A 187 15.20 -6.33 -6.11
C CYS A 187 16.44 -5.43 -6.10
N PHE A 188 17.58 -5.96 -6.47
CA PHE A 188 18.80 -5.15 -6.62
C PHE A 188 18.60 -4.03 -7.64
N ARG A 189 17.84 -4.28 -8.68
CA ARG A 189 17.55 -3.33 -9.78
C ARG A 189 16.03 -3.17 -9.93
N PRO A 190 15.41 -2.24 -9.18
CA PRO A 190 14.01 -1.90 -9.38
C PRO A 190 13.74 -1.43 -10.82
N ASP A 191 12.54 -1.70 -11.33
CA ASP A 191 12.18 -1.29 -12.69
C ASP A 191 11.88 0.23 -12.74
N ALA A 192 12.93 1.03 -12.78
CA ALA A 192 12.84 2.49 -12.85
C ALA A 192 12.08 2.99 -14.09
N ALA A 193 12.02 2.20 -15.17
CA ALA A 193 11.28 2.55 -16.38
C ALA A 193 9.77 2.56 -16.11
N LEU A 194 9.26 1.62 -15.31
CA LEU A 194 7.85 1.60 -14.89
C LEU A 194 7.50 2.83 -14.02
N LEU A 195 8.40 3.23 -13.12
CA LEU A 195 8.18 4.43 -12.31
C LEU A 195 8.17 5.70 -13.16
N ALA A 196 9.11 5.82 -14.09
CA ALA A 196 9.17 6.95 -15.02
C ALA A 196 7.93 7.02 -15.93
N LEU A 197 7.47 5.87 -16.42
CA LEU A 197 6.25 5.75 -17.21
C LEU A 197 5.02 6.19 -16.40
N ALA A 198 4.86 5.71 -15.18
CA ALA A 198 3.76 6.09 -14.30
C ALA A 198 3.75 7.61 -14.01
N ILE A 199 4.93 8.21 -13.80
CA ILE A 199 5.05 9.69 -13.62
C ILE A 199 4.63 10.42 -14.89
N SER A 200 4.97 9.91 -16.07
CA SER A 200 4.55 10.52 -17.35
C SER A 200 3.03 10.45 -17.52
N GLU A 201 2.43 9.32 -17.22
CA GLU A 201 0.98 9.10 -17.32
C GLU A 201 0.19 10.02 -16.38
N VAL A 202 0.59 10.14 -15.12
CA VAL A 202 -0.11 11.05 -14.20
C VAL A 202 0.09 12.52 -14.57
N ARG A 203 1.20 12.89 -15.17
CA ARG A 203 1.39 14.25 -15.72
C ARG A 203 0.46 14.51 -16.91
N GLN A 204 0.22 13.49 -17.76
CA GLN A 204 -0.78 13.57 -18.81
C GLN A 204 -2.19 13.77 -18.23
N ALA A 205 -2.53 13.05 -17.16
CA ALA A 205 -3.78 13.27 -16.44
C ALA A 205 -3.93 14.71 -15.91
N LEU A 206 -2.86 15.27 -15.33
CA LEU A 206 -2.85 16.65 -14.85
C LEU A 206 -2.91 17.70 -15.97
N ALA A 207 -2.38 17.41 -17.16
CA ALA A 207 -2.54 18.26 -18.32
C ALA A 207 -4.00 18.31 -18.79
N LEU A 208 -4.75 17.21 -18.68
CA LEU A 208 -6.17 17.12 -19.01
C LEU A 208 -7.07 17.66 -17.89
N ALA A 209 -6.70 17.46 -16.63
CA ALA A 209 -7.46 17.85 -15.44
C ALA A 209 -6.54 18.45 -14.36
N PRO A 210 -6.12 19.73 -14.47
CA PRO A 210 -5.16 20.36 -13.54
C PRO A 210 -5.62 20.41 -12.07
N HIS A 211 -6.92 20.34 -11.83
CA HIS A 211 -7.52 20.35 -10.49
C HIS A 211 -7.96 18.96 -10.01
N SER A 212 -7.45 17.88 -10.61
CA SER A 212 -7.72 16.53 -10.14
C SER A 212 -6.96 16.22 -8.86
N ALA A 213 -7.67 16.17 -7.73
CA ALA A 213 -7.08 15.79 -6.45
C ALA A 213 -6.47 14.38 -6.49
N GLU A 214 -7.12 13.44 -7.19
CA GLU A 214 -6.63 12.07 -7.37
C GLU A 214 -5.30 12.05 -8.14
N ALA A 215 -5.19 12.81 -9.23
CA ALA A 215 -3.96 12.89 -10.02
C ALA A 215 -2.80 13.52 -9.21
N HIS A 216 -3.04 14.62 -8.49
CA HIS A 216 -2.05 15.20 -7.58
C HIS A 216 -1.61 14.21 -6.48
N GLY A 217 -2.57 13.51 -5.89
CA GLY A 217 -2.28 12.50 -4.88
C GLY A 217 -1.48 11.31 -5.43
N THR A 218 -1.80 10.84 -6.63
CA THR A 218 -1.02 9.78 -7.30
C THR A 218 0.38 10.27 -7.64
N LEU A 219 0.52 11.49 -8.17
CA LEU A 219 1.84 12.09 -8.43
C LEU A 219 2.69 12.16 -7.16
N ALA A 220 2.10 12.55 -6.02
CA ALA A 220 2.81 12.57 -4.74
C ALA A 220 3.39 11.19 -4.38
N TYR A 221 2.60 10.13 -4.57
CA TYR A 221 3.02 8.78 -4.25
C TYR A 221 4.16 8.28 -5.16
N LEU A 222 4.08 8.56 -6.46
CA LEU A 222 5.11 8.25 -7.44
C LEU A 222 6.42 9.00 -7.19
N LEU A 223 6.33 10.30 -6.87
CA LEU A 223 7.50 11.13 -6.58
C LEU A 223 8.20 10.73 -5.29
N ALA A 224 7.47 10.26 -4.28
CA ALA A 224 8.06 9.69 -3.07
C ALA A 224 8.89 8.43 -3.38
N GLY A 225 8.45 7.60 -4.32
CA GLY A 225 9.21 6.44 -4.83
C GLY A 225 10.43 6.80 -5.68
N SER A 226 10.50 8.04 -6.21
CA SER A 226 11.59 8.52 -7.06
C SER A 226 12.61 9.42 -6.34
N GLU A 227 12.68 9.36 -5.01
CA GLU A 227 13.58 10.16 -4.17
C GLU A 227 13.43 11.69 -4.34
N ARG A 228 12.21 12.15 -4.65
CA ARG A 228 11.84 13.58 -4.79
C ARG A 228 10.86 14.03 -3.70
N PRO A 229 11.21 13.93 -2.41
CA PRO A 229 10.26 14.10 -1.30
C PRO A 229 9.66 15.52 -1.24
N GLY A 230 10.41 16.54 -1.57
CA GLY A 230 9.90 17.93 -1.59
C GLY A 230 8.75 18.11 -2.58
N GLU A 231 8.91 17.61 -3.80
CA GLU A 231 7.86 17.68 -4.84
C GLU A 231 6.69 16.76 -4.49
N ALA A 232 6.98 15.58 -3.91
CA ALA A 232 5.94 14.66 -3.45
C ALA A 232 5.06 15.30 -2.37
N CYS A 233 5.65 15.95 -1.37
CA CYS A 233 4.91 16.68 -0.34
C CYS A 233 4.08 17.83 -0.92
N ALA A 234 4.64 18.59 -1.87
CA ALA A 234 3.90 19.68 -2.53
C ALA A 234 2.67 19.14 -3.28
N ALA A 235 2.82 18.06 -4.05
CA ALA A 235 1.72 17.42 -4.75
C ALA A 235 0.65 16.86 -3.78
N ALA A 236 1.08 16.23 -2.67
CA ALA A 236 0.16 15.73 -1.65
C ALA A 236 -0.64 16.87 -0.98
N ARG A 237 0.01 17.98 -0.64
CA ARG A 237 -0.68 19.17 -0.08
C ARG A 237 -1.67 19.75 -1.07
N GLN A 238 -1.35 19.76 -2.36
CA GLN A 238 -2.30 20.19 -3.41
C GLN A 238 -3.52 19.27 -3.47
N ALA A 239 -3.32 17.96 -3.40
CA ALA A 239 -4.43 16.99 -3.33
C ALA A 239 -5.31 17.20 -2.09
N ILE A 240 -4.71 17.45 -0.92
CA ILE A 240 -5.43 17.77 0.33
C ILE A 240 -6.21 19.08 0.21
N ALA A 241 -5.63 20.13 -0.40
CA ALA A 241 -6.31 21.39 -0.60
C ALA A 241 -7.57 21.25 -1.47
N LEU A 242 -7.54 20.35 -2.46
CA LEU A 242 -8.67 20.06 -3.33
C LEU A 242 -9.72 19.14 -2.67
N GLN A 243 -9.29 18.16 -1.86
CA GLN A 243 -10.17 17.19 -1.17
C GLN A 243 -9.68 16.90 0.26
N PRO A 244 -9.92 17.81 1.22
CA PRO A 244 -9.35 17.72 2.58
C PRO A 244 -9.87 16.55 3.42
N GLU A 245 -11.05 16.02 3.10
CA GLU A 245 -11.67 14.93 3.86
C GLU A 245 -11.39 13.54 3.27
N TYR A 246 -10.59 13.45 2.19
CA TYR A 246 -10.20 12.15 1.64
C TYR A 246 -8.92 11.64 2.32
N TRP A 247 -9.07 10.59 3.13
CA TRP A 247 -7.98 9.98 3.92
C TRP A 247 -6.73 9.62 3.12
N GLY A 248 -6.91 9.19 1.87
CA GLY A 248 -5.80 8.76 1.00
C GLY A 248 -4.81 9.87 0.66
N HIS A 249 -5.23 11.14 0.64
CA HIS A 249 -4.32 12.27 0.40
C HIS A 249 -3.44 12.53 1.62
N HIS A 250 -3.99 12.41 2.83
CA HIS A 250 -3.24 12.49 4.08
C HIS A 250 -2.25 11.34 4.23
N PHE A 251 -2.65 10.12 3.82
CA PHE A 251 -1.72 8.99 3.76
C PHE A 251 -0.55 9.27 2.81
N ARG A 252 -0.82 9.78 1.61
CA ARG A 252 0.22 10.11 0.61
C ARG A 252 1.18 11.19 1.10
N LEU A 253 0.66 12.20 1.82
CA LEU A 253 1.52 13.17 2.51
C LEU A 253 2.38 12.48 3.57
N GLY A 254 1.79 11.66 4.43
CA GLY A 254 2.53 10.90 5.44
C GLY A 254 3.57 9.95 4.83
N HIS A 255 3.31 9.39 3.65
CA HIS A 255 4.27 8.56 2.92
C HIS A 255 5.46 9.40 2.39
N ALA A 256 5.20 10.59 1.85
CA ALA A 256 6.22 11.48 1.28
C ALA A 256 7.01 12.24 2.34
N ALA A 257 6.35 12.69 3.41
CA ALA A 257 6.95 13.47 4.48
C ALA A 257 7.77 12.60 5.45
N TRP A 258 8.51 13.26 6.34
CA TRP A 258 9.26 12.61 7.42
C TRP A 258 9.05 13.33 8.74
N GLY A 259 9.43 12.70 9.85
CA GLY A 259 9.37 13.29 11.18
C GLY A 259 7.94 13.61 11.65
N GLN A 260 7.75 14.77 12.25
CA GLN A 260 6.48 15.18 12.82
C GLN A 260 5.39 15.35 11.75
N GLU A 261 5.73 15.89 10.58
CA GLU A 261 4.76 16.04 9.49
C GLU A 261 4.18 14.69 9.02
N ARG A 262 5.01 13.63 8.97
CA ARG A 262 4.53 12.26 8.71
C ARG A 262 3.53 11.82 9.77
N LEU A 263 3.85 12.00 11.05
CA LEU A 263 2.98 11.59 12.16
C LEU A 263 1.64 12.32 12.12
N ASP A 264 1.64 13.62 11.88
CA ASP A 264 0.43 14.44 11.84
C ASP A 264 -0.47 14.06 10.65
N ALA A 265 0.13 13.87 9.48
CA ALA A 265 -0.59 13.45 8.29
C ALA A 265 -1.21 12.04 8.45
N LEU A 266 -0.47 11.09 9.03
CA LEU A 266 -0.98 9.74 9.28
C LEU A 266 -2.02 9.71 10.40
N ALA A 267 -1.88 10.54 11.44
CA ALA A 267 -2.92 10.71 12.45
C ALA A 267 -4.23 11.22 11.83
N ARG A 268 -4.15 12.22 10.93
CA ARG A 268 -5.33 12.70 10.20
C ARG A 268 -5.90 11.64 9.27
N CYS A 269 -5.07 10.87 8.60
CA CYS A 269 -5.49 9.72 7.80
C CYS A 269 -6.32 8.73 8.63
N LEU A 270 -5.84 8.35 9.83
CA LEU A 270 -6.53 7.43 10.73
C LEU A 270 -7.81 8.01 11.36
N GLN A 271 -7.89 9.33 11.57
CA GLN A 271 -9.13 9.98 11.98
C GLN A 271 -10.21 9.87 10.90
N LEU A 272 -9.85 10.03 9.64
CA LEU A 272 -10.76 9.94 8.50
C LEU A 272 -11.09 8.50 8.10
N TYR A 273 -10.14 7.59 8.23
CA TYR A 273 -10.28 6.18 7.92
C TYR A 273 -9.56 5.31 8.95
N PRO A 274 -10.20 4.98 10.08
CA PRO A 274 -9.59 4.20 11.17
C PRO A 274 -9.17 2.77 10.78
N ALA A 275 -9.73 2.21 9.69
CA ALA A 275 -9.50 0.84 9.25
C ALA A 275 -8.26 0.71 8.32
N PHE A 276 -7.16 1.42 8.61
CA PHE A 276 -5.96 1.44 7.77
C PHE A 276 -4.69 1.05 8.54
N PRO A 277 -4.40 -0.26 8.70
CA PRO A 277 -3.28 -0.76 9.51
C PRO A 277 -1.90 -0.28 9.03
N PHE A 278 -1.72 -0.04 7.73
CA PHE A 278 -0.42 0.34 7.17
C PHE A 278 0.10 1.70 7.67
N ALA A 279 -0.79 2.60 8.11
CA ALA A 279 -0.38 3.86 8.72
C ALA A 279 0.47 3.66 9.98
N TYR A 280 0.14 2.65 10.79
CA TYR A 280 0.87 2.34 12.02
C TYR A 280 2.32 1.90 11.74
N PHE A 281 2.56 1.15 10.65
CA PHE A 281 3.91 0.81 10.23
C PHE A 281 4.75 2.06 9.97
N GLN A 282 4.22 3.01 9.20
CA GLN A 282 4.94 4.23 8.86
C GLN A 282 5.15 5.17 10.06
N MET A 283 4.19 5.23 10.99
CA MET A 283 4.36 5.97 12.25
C MET A 283 5.46 5.33 13.11
N ALA A 284 5.50 4.01 13.19
CA ALA A 284 6.52 3.30 13.95
C ALA A 284 7.94 3.55 13.41
N MET A 285 8.13 3.68 12.09
CA MET A 285 9.44 4.07 11.49
C MET A 285 10.00 5.36 12.11
N VAL A 286 9.15 6.39 12.27
CA VAL A 286 9.55 7.68 12.87
C VAL A 286 9.95 7.46 14.34
N HIS A 287 9.17 6.70 15.09
CA HIS A 287 9.49 6.43 16.49
C HIS A 287 10.74 5.58 16.66
N VAL A 288 11.04 4.65 15.75
CA VAL A 288 12.31 3.91 15.74
C VAL A 288 13.47 4.87 15.49
N ALA A 289 13.41 5.74 14.48
CA ALA A 289 14.44 6.72 14.21
C ALA A 289 14.68 7.67 15.40
N ARG A 290 13.63 8.05 16.12
CA ARG A 290 13.68 8.83 17.37
C ARG A 290 14.19 8.03 18.58
N GLN A 291 14.52 6.75 18.40
CA GLN A 291 14.89 5.81 19.48
C GLN A 291 13.76 5.65 20.55
N ALA A 292 12.55 6.08 20.25
CA ALA A 292 11.38 5.97 21.11
C ALA A 292 10.75 4.57 20.96
N LEU A 293 11.52 3.51 21.23
CA LEU A 293 11.16 2.12 20.93
C LEU A 293 9.88 1.66 21.65
N ASP A 294 9.58 2.20 22.85
CA ASP A 294 8.33 1.90 23.56
C ASP A 294 7.11 2.52 22.85
N LYS A 295 7.26 3.70 22.25
CA LYS A 295 6.20 4.30 21.43
C LYS A 295 6.03 3.52 20.14
N ALA A 296 7.12 3.16 19.47
CA ALA A 296 7.08 2.35 18.26
C ALA A 296 6.37 1.01 18.50
N ARG A 297 6.70 0.33 19.61
CA ARG A 297 6.06 -0.92 20.01
C ARG A 297 4.55 -0.76 20.17
N ARG A 298 4.09 0.22 20.97
CA ARG A 298 2.66 0.46 21.19
C ARG A 298 1.91 0.73 19.89
N VAL A 299 2.46 1.58 19.04
CA VAL A 299 1.88 1.90 17.73
C VAL A 299 1.72 0.63 16.87
N LEU A 300 2.72 -0.24 16.85
CA LEU A 300 2.65 -1.51 16.11
C LEU A 300 1.63 -2.48 16.71
N GLU A 301 1.58 -2.61 18.04
CA GLU A 301 0.59 -3.43 18.75
C GLU A 301 -0.85 -2.97 18.45
N GLU A 302 -1.09 -1.65 18.37
CA GLU A 302 -2.39 -1.08 17.95
C GLU A 302 -2.72 -1.45 16.50
N GLY A 303 -1.76 -1.31 15.57
CA GLY A 303 -1.93 -1.69 14.17
C GLY A 303 -2.22 -3.18 13.98
N ILE A 304 -1.50 -4.05 14.70
CA ILE A 304 -1.71 -5.51 14.70
C ILE A 304 -3.10 -5.85 15.26
N ALA A 305 -3.48 -5.25 16.38
CA ALA A 305 -4.80 -5.45 16.97
C ALA A 305 -5.93 -4.97 16.05
N LEU A 306 -5.73 -3.87 15.35
CA LEU A 306 -6.66 -3.39 14.33
C LEU A 306 -6.80 -4.42 13.19
N GLN A 307 -5.69 -4.88 12.62
CA GLN A 307 -5.68 -5.84 11.53
C GLN A 307 -6.37 -7.16 11.94
N ALA A 308 -6.12 -7.64 13.15
CA ALA A 308 -6.78 -8.83 13.69
C ALA A 308 -8.31 -8.64 13.83
N ARG A 309 -8.77 -7.46 14.28
CA ARG A 309 -10.21 -7.14 14.35
C ARG A 309 -10.89 -7.08 12.98
N LEU A 310 -10.18 -6.58 11.96
CA LEU A 310 -10.69 -6.53 10.59
C LEU A 310 -10.82 -7.92 9.96
N GLY A 311 -10.09 -8.89 10.49
CA GLY A 311 -10.08 -10.28 10.05
C GLY A 311 -9.16 -10.54 8.85
N ALA A 312 -8.49 -11.68 8.84
CA ALA A 312 -7.70 -12.14 7.72
C ALA A 312 -8.58 -12.26 6.46
N GLY A 313 -8.19 -11.61 5.37
CA GLY A 313 -8.91 -11.61 4.09
C GLY A 313 -10.09 -10.62 4.00
N ARG A 314 -10.37 -9.84 5.06
CA ARG A 314 -11.41 -8.79 5.05
C ARG A 314 -10.85 -7.36 5.10
N SER A 315 -9.57 -7.19 5.42
CA SER A 315 -8.93 -5.89 5.34
C SER A 315 -8.74 -5.52 3.87
N ARG A 316 -9.34 -4.42 3.44
CA ARG A 316 -9.13 -3.86 2.09
C ARG A 316 -7.66 -3.51 1.83
N PHE A 317 -6.91 -3.22 2.89
CA PHE A 317 -5.50 -2.82 2.85
C PHE A 317 -4.73 -3.56 3.95
N PRO A 318 -4.40 -4.85 3.76
CA PRO A 318 -3.61 -5.58 4.74
C PRO A 318 -2.23 -4.95 4.85
N ALA A 319 -1.72 -4.83 6.08
CA ALA A 319 -0.39 -4.33 6.33
C ALA A 319 0.55 -5.50 6.63
N ASN A 320 1.49 -5.74 5.73
CA ASN A 320 2.63 -6.62 5.97
C ASN A 320 3.75 -5.84 6.65
N GLY A 321 4.60 -6.51 7.42
CA GLY A 321 5.76 -5.92 8.10
C GLY A 321 5.50 -5.44 9.53
N LEU A 322 4.26 -5.39 10.00
CA LEU A 322 3.96 -4.98 11.39
C LEU A 322 4.60 -5.93 12.40
N HIS A 323 4.43 -7.22 12.22
CA HIS A 323 5.01 -8.25 13.07
C HIS A 323 6.54 -8.29 12.94
N TRP A 324 7.08 -8.16 11.70
CA TRP A 324 8.51 -8.08 11.48
C TRP A 324 9.15 -6.90 12.24
N MET A 325 8.56 -5.69 12.15
CA MET A 325 9.13 -4.52 12.84
C MET A 325 9.01 -4.66 14.35
N LEU A 326 7.88 -5.18 14.86
CA LEU A 326 7.71 -5.46 16.29
C LEU A 326 8.74 -6.47 16.76
N GLY A 327 8.94 -7.57 16.04
CA GLY A 327 9.98 -8.56 16.33
C GLY A 327 11.39 -7.95 16.34
N SER A 328 11.70 -7.07 15.40
CA SER A 328 12.99 -6.36 15.34
C SER A 328 13.21 -5.43 16.55
N ILE A 329 12.17 -4.73 16.99
CA ILE A 329 12.22 -3.89 18.20
C ILE A 329 12.43 -4.75 19.46
N LEU A 330 11.69 -5.86 19.60
CA LEU A 330 11.84 -6.78 20.73
C LEU A 330 13.25 -7.38 20.77
N LEU A 331 13.77 -7.79 19.62
CA LEU A 331 15.13 -8.30 19.49
C LEU A 331 16.19 -7.24 19.88
N ALA A 332 16.00 -6.00 19.44
CA ALA A 332 16.89 -4.88 19.80
C ALA A 332 16.90 -4.58 21.31
N ARG A 333 15.83 -4.93 22.03
CA ARG A 333 15.66 -4.79 23.48
C ARG A 333 16.08 -6.02 24.27
N GLY A 334 16.52 -7.08 23.59
CA GLY A 334 16.96 -8.33 24.24
C GLY A 334 15.83 -9.36 24.49
N ASP A 335 14.59 -9.09 24.09
CA ASP A 335 13.49 -10.05 24.16
C ASP A 335 13.48 -10.95 22.91
N ALA A 336 14.41 -11.91 22.89
CA ALA A 336 14.53 -12.88 21.81
C ALA A 336 13.31 -13.82 21.70
N ALA A 337 12.67 -14.14 22.83
CA ALA A 337 11.50 -15.02 22.85
C ALA A 337 10.29 -14.36 22.22
N GLY A 338 9.99 -13.12 22.61
CA GLY A 338 8.93 -12.31 22.00
C GLY A 338 9.19 -12.04 20.52
N ALA A 339 10.44 -11.68 20.17
CA ALA A 339 10.84 -11.45 18.79
C ALA A 339 10.60 -12.67 17.89
N ARG A 340 10.92 -13.88 18.35
CA ARG A 340 10.69 -15.10 17.60
C ARG A 340 9.21 -15.32 17.29
N VAL A 341 8.33 -15.10 18.26
CA VAL A 341 6.88 -15.23 18.06
C VAL A 341 6.39 -14.28 16.98
N GLU A 342 6.87 -13.04 17.00
CA GLU A 342 6.45 -12.04 16.02
C GLU A 342 6.99 -12.35 14.61
N PHE A 343 8.24 -12.81 14.47
CA PHE A 343 8.77 -13.26 13.18
C PHE A 343 8.04 -14.49 12.63
N GLU A 344 7.63 -15.44 13.48
CA GLU A 344 6.82 -16.60 13.07
C GLU A 344 5.42 -16.18 12.57
N ARG A 345 4.84 -15.11 13.15
CA ARG A 345 3.55 -14.56 12.71
C ARG A 345 3.65 -13.88 11.36
N GLU A 346 4.71 -13.10 11.12
CA GLU A 346 4.94 -12.44 9.83
C GLU A 346 5.03 -13.45 8.68
N GLY A 347 5.70 -14.57 8.88
CA GLY A 347 5.87 -15.63 7.88
C GLY A 347 4.58 -16.38 7.50
N LYS A 348 3.45 -16.12 8.19
CA LYS A 348 2.14 -16.76 7.91
C LYS A 348 1.21 -15.89 7.05
N GLY A 349 1.66 -14.74 6.59
CA GLY A 349 0.90 -13.85 5.71
C GLY A 349 0.60 -14.50 4.35
N ASP A 350 -0.44 -13.99 3.66
CA ASP A 350 -0.76 -14.41 2.30
C ASP A 350 0.36 -13.95 1.33
N PRO A 351 1.09 -14.89 0.69
CA PRO A 351 2.22 -14.57 -0.18
C PRO A 351 1.84 -13.79 -1.45
N GLN A 352 0.55 -13.74 -1.80
CA GLN A 352 0.05 -12.98 -2.96
C GLN A 352 -0.09 -11.48 -2.68
N THR A 353 -0.13 -11.09 -1.40
CA THR A 353 -0.26 -9.68 -1.05
C THR A 353 1.07 -8.93 -1.20
N LEU A 354 0.97 -7.65 -1.53
CA LEU A 354 2.12 -6.76 -1.70
C LEU A 354 3.01 -6.77 -0.44
N TYR A 355 4.31 -6.90 -0.62
CA TYR A 355 5.36 -6.96 0.40
C TYR A 355 5.34 -8.19 1.33
N ALA A 356 4.39 -9.13 1.19
CA ALA A 356 4.33 -10.30 2.06
C ALA A 356 5.61 -11.14 1.99
N ARG A 357 6.11 -11.39 0.77
CA ARG A 357 7.36 -12.12 0.55
C ARG A 357 8.56 -11.43 1.20
N GLU A 358 8.67 -10.12 1.02
CA GLU A 358 9.78 -9.31 1.51
C GLU A 358 9.85 -9.31 3.04
N TYR A 359 8.71 -9.15 3.72
CA TYR A 359 8.69 -9.18 5.18
C TYR A 359 8.80 -10.59 5.76
N ALA A 360 8.28 -11.62 5.08
CA ALA A 360 8.53 -13.02 5.46
C ALA A 360 10.03 -13.36 5.39
N VAL A 361 10.70 -12.92 4.34
CA VAL A 361 12.16 -13.06 4.16
C VAL A 361 12.93 -12.29 5.24
N ALA A 362 12.52 -11.06 5.55
CA ALA A 362 13.12 -10.27 6.63
C ALA A 362 12.91 -10.93 8.01
N ALA A 363 11.76 -11.56 8.22
CA ALA A 363 11.49 -12.34 9.43
C ALA A 363 12.38 -13.60 9.55
N LEU A 364 12.63 -14.31 8.43
CA LEU A 364 13.60 -15.42 8.40
C LEU A 364 15.01 -14.95 8.80
N ASN A 365 15.45 -13.80 8.31
CA ASN A 365 16.71 -13.18 8.73
C ASN A 365 16.70 -12.89 10.24
N GLY A 366 15.60 -12.34 10.77
CA GLY A 366 15.40 -12.10 12.20
C GLY A 366 15.54 -13.38 13.04
N GLN A 367 14.94 -14.47 12.59
CA GLN A 367 15.10 -15.79 13.22
C GLN A 367 16.55 -16.28 13.16
N GLY A 368 17.24 -16.08 12.04
CA GLY A 368 18.66 -16.40 11.90
C GLY A 368 19.52 -15.68 12.94
N TRP A 369 19.25 -14.38 13.19
CA TRP A 369 19.96 -13.61 14.22
C TRP A 369 19.70 -14.13 15.62
N ILE A 370 18.46 -14.47 15.98
CA ILE A 370 18.12 -15.06 17.28
C ILE A 370 18.88 -16.36 17.50
N LEU A 371 18.90 -17.24 16.51
CA LEU A 371 19.57 -18.54 16.58
C LEU A 371 21.10 -18.40 16.67
N LEU A 372 21.66 -17.42 15.96
CA LEU A 372 23.09 -17.14 16.03
C LEU A 372 23.51 -16.63 17.43
N ASP A 373 22.71 -15.75 18.02
CA ASP A 373 22.91 -15.25 19.39
C ASP A 373 22.74 -16.36 20.46
N ALA A 374 21.81 -17.28 20.21
CA ALA A 374 21.60 -18.46 21.10
C ALA A 374 22.70 -19.54 21.00
N GLY A 375 23.70 -19.36 20.12
CA GLY A 375 24.76 -20.32 19.92
C GLY A 375 24.33 -21.56 19.11
N GLU A 376 23.32 -21.42 18.27
CA GLU A 376 22.78 -22.47 17.39
C GLU A 376 23.16 -22.22 15.90
N PRO A 377 24.46 -22.21 15.54
CA PRO A 377 24.91 -21.78 14.23
C PRO A 377 24.39 -22.65 13.07
N ALA A 378 24.15 -23.94 13.29
CA ALA A 378 23.61 -24.82 12.25
C ALA A 378 22.15 -24.44 11.88
N ARG A 379 21.33 -24.09 12.89
CA ARG A 379 19.95 -23.65 12.66
C ARG A 379 19.90 -22.24 12.10
N ALA A 380 20.80 -21.36 12.54
CA ALA A 380 20.95 -20.02 11.97
C ALA A 380 21.31 -20.07 10.49
N GLU A 381 22.25 -20.96 10.10
CA GLU A 381 22.60 -21.22 8.71
C GLU A 381 21.39 -21.63 7.86
N ALA A 382 20.58 -22.54 8.38
CA ALA A 382 19.36 -22.99 7.70
C ALA A 382 18.37 -21.83 7.48
N ALA A 383 18.18 -20.95 8.47
CA ALA A 383 17.30 -19.78 8.38
C ALA A 383 17.79 -18.78 7.32
N PHE A 384 19.08 -18.44 7.31
CA PHE A 384 19.64 -17.52 6.30
C PHE A 384 19.60 -18.11 4.89
N ARG A 385 19.83 -19.42 4.73
CA ARG A 385 19.68 -20.09 3.43
C ARG A 385 18.23 -20.13 2.95
N ALA A 386 17.29 -20.39 3.85
CA ALA A 386 15.85 -20.32 3.52
C ALA A 386 15.45 -18.91 3.06
N SER A 387 16.00 -17.86 3.69
CA SER A 387 15.81 -16.48 3.28
C SER A 387 16.32 -16.24 1.84
N LEU A 388 17.53 -16.69 1.50
CA LEU A 388 18.11 -16.58 0.15
C LEU A 388 17.34 -17.40 -0.89
N GLN A 389 16.83 -18.57 -0.50
CA GLN A 389 16.00 -19.40 -1.38
C GLN A 389 14.68 -18.73 -1.73
N ALA A 390 14.06 -18.05 -0.76
CA ALA A 390 12.81 -17.32 -0.97
C ALA A 390 13.00 -16.02 -1.78
N HIS A 391 14.14 -15.34 -1.58
CA HIS A 391 14.52 -14.14 -2.32
C HIS A 391 16.05 -14.02 -2.38
N PRO A 392 16.68 -14.32 -3.55
CA PRO A 392 18.15 -14.34 -3.67
C PRO A 392 18.80 -12.96 -3.61
N GLU A 393 18.09 -11.91 -3.98
CA GLU A 393 18.62 -10.55 -4.12
C GLU A 393 18.67 -9.81 -2.76
N GLN A 394 19.53 -10.29 -1.84
CA GLN A 394 19.68 -9.74 -0.50
C GLN A 394 21.13 -9.74 -0.03
N VAL A 395 21.49 -8.80 0.85
CA VAL A 395 22.82 -8.72 1.49
C VAL A 395 22.82 -9.35 2.89
N ARG A 396 21.80 -9.04 3.70
CA ARG A 396 21.75 -9.44 5.13
C ARG A 396 22.00 -10.91 5.38
N PRO A 397 21.39 -11.87 4.66
CA PRO A 397 21.65 -13.28 4.93
C PRO A 397 23.08 -13.72 4.58
N HIS A 398 23.74 -13.11 3.59
CA HIS A 398 25.15 -13.38 3.32
C HIS A 398 26.05 -12.93 4.46
N LEU A 399 25.79 -11.76 5.06
CA LEU A 399 26.49 -11.30 6.27
C LEU A 399 26.23 -12.23 7.46
N GLY A 400 24.99 -12.74 7.59
CA GLY A 400 24.63 -13.74 8.60
C GLY A 400 25.40 -15.05 8.41
N LEU A 401 25.51 -15.56 7.19
CA LEU A 401 26.28 -16.75 6.84
C LEU A 401 27.78 -16.57 7.11
N ALA A 402 28.33 -15.36 6.87
CA ALA A 402 29.72 -15.07 7.21
C ALA A 402 29.97 -15.19 8.73
N LEU A 403 29.07 -14.63 9.56
CA LEU A 403 29.15 -14.74 11.02
C LEU A 403 28.95 -16.19 11.50
N VAL A 404 28.05 -16.96 10.89
CA VAL A 404 27.88 -18.39 11.17
C VAL A 404 29.19 -19.16 10.91
N ALA A 405 29.80 -18.94 9.74
CA ALA A 405 31.03 -19.58 9.34
C ALA A 405 32.21 -19.20 10.27
N GLN A 406 32.29 -17.94 10.68
CA GLN A 406 33.28 -17.46 11.69
C GLN A 406 33.12 -18.20 13.01
N LYS A 407 31.89 -18.28 13.57
CA LYS A 407 31.62 -19.01 14.82
C LYS A 407 31.98 -20.51 14.71
N ARG A 408 31.82 -21.09 13.54
CA ARG A 408 32.21 -22.50 13.26
C ARG A 408 33.67 -22.68 12.87
N ARG A 409 34.47 -21.59 12.83
CA ARG A 409 35.88 -21.60 12.42
C ARG A 409 36.12 -22.14 11.00
N GLN A 410 35.18 -21.83 10.09
CA GLN A 410 35.21 -22.23 8.70
C GLN A 410 35.66 -21.03 7.84
N ALA A 411 36.96 -20.78 7.80
CA ALA A 411 37.52 -19.56 7.18
C ALA A 411 37.11 -19.39 5.70
N ALA A 412 37.27 -20.43 4.87
CA ALA A 412 36.91 -20.38 3.46
C ALA A 412 35.42 -20.04 3.25
N ALA A 413 34.51 -20.70 4.00
CA ALA A 413 33.08 -20.41 3.92
C ALA A 413 32.73 -18.98 4.40
N ALA A 414 33.48 -18.45 5.37
CA ALA A 414 33.31 -17.04 5.79
C ALA A 414 33.75 -16.07 4.67
N ASP A 415 34.85 -16.34 3.99
CA ASP A 415 35.35 -15.54 2.89
C ASP A 415 34.41 -15.59 1.68
N ASP A 416 33.88 -16.76 1.33
CA ASP A 416 32.88 -16.93 0.27
C ASP A 416 31.60 -16.13 0.58
N ALA A 417 31.10 -16.20 1.81
CA ALA A 417 29.91 -15.47 2.22
C ALA A 417 30.12 -13.94 2.22
N ARG A 418 31.32 -13.46 2.64
CA ARG A 418 31.68 -12.04 2.52
C ARG A 418 31.79 -11.58 1.06
N ALA A 419 32.38 -12.41 0.19
CA ALA A 419 32.47 -12.10 -1.23
C ALA A 419 31.08 -12.00 -1.87
N ALA A 420 30.16 -12.88 -1.50
CA ALA A 420 28.76 -12.80 -1.94
C ALA A 420 28.06 -11.54 -1.40
N ALA A 421 28.30 -11.15 -0.14
CA ALA A 421 27.76 -9.90 0.42
C ALA A 421 28.27 -8.68 -0.34
N ARG A 422 29.59 -8.59 -0.63
CA ARG A 422 30.18 -7.51 -1.42
C ARG A 422 29.60 -7.42 -2.83
N HIS A 423 29.46 -8.55 -3.50
CA HIS A 423 28.82 -8.60 -4.80
C HIS A 423 27.39 -8.07 -4.75
N ALA A 424 26.61 -8.50 -3.78
CA ALA A 424 25.24 -8.03 -3.58
C ALA A 424 25.16 -6.51 -3.25
N ILE A 425 26.13 -5.96 -2.52
CA ILE A 425 26.25 -4.51 -2.26
C ILE A 425 26.53 -3.75 -3.57
N GLU A 426 27.41 -4.26 -4.42
CA GLU A 426 27.68 -3.65 -5.72
C GLU A 426 26.46 -3.69 -6.65
N GLU A 427 25.70 -4.79 -6.65
CA GLU A 427 24.44 -4.88 -7.39
C GLU A 427 23.41 -3.83 -6.92
N LEU A 428 23.30 -3.57 -5.62
CA LEU A 428 22.49 -2.47 -5.08
C LEU A 428 22.94 -1.10 -5.61
N ARG A 429 24.25 -0.84 -5.70
CA ARG A 429 24.80 0.42 -6.25
C ARG A 429 24.45 0.56 -7.73
N HIS A 430 24.66 -0.51 -8.53
CA HIS A 430 24.29 -0.53 -9.94
C HIS A 430 22.78 -0.35 -10.18
N GLY A 431 21.96 -0.81 -9.24
CA GLY A 431 20.50 -0.63 -9.25
C GLY A 431 20.00 0.71 -8.71
N SER A 432 20.90 1.67 -8.46
CA SER A 432 20.57 3.00 -7.91
C SER A 432 19.93 2.95 -6.51
N ARG A 433 20.22 1.89 -5.73
CA ARG A 433 19.78 1.74 -4.33
C ARG A 433 20.87 2.20 -3.36
N SER A 434 21.32 3.43 -3.53
CA SER A 434 22.49 3.99 -2.84
C SER A 434 22.36 3.98 -1.32
N VAL A 435 21.19 4.27 -0.78
CA VAL A 435 20.90 4.25 0.66
C VAL A 435 21.08 2.85 1.25
N GLU A 436 20.43 1.84 0.62
CA GLU A 436 20.54 0.46 1.08
C GLU A 436 21.98 -0.09 0.91
N ALA A 437 22.63 0.23 -0.21
CA ALA A 437 24.02 -0.15 -0.44
C ALA A 437 24.96 0.44 0.65
N SER A 438 24.76 1.69 1.04
CA SER A 438 25.56 2.34 2.10
C SER A 438 25.30 1.73 3.48
N LEU A 439 24.04 1.42 3.80
CA LEU A 439 23.68 0.71 5.04
C LEU A 439 24.30 -0.68 5.09
N MET A 440 24.27 -1.42 3.99
CA MET A 440 24.83 -2.78 3.92
C MET A 440 26.37 -2.76 3.91
N ALA A 441 27.00 -1.77 3.32
CA ALA A 441 28.44 -1.57 3.42
C ALA A 441 28.88 -1.25 4.86
N ALA A 442 28.11 -0.46 5.59
CA ALA A 442 28.35 -0.23 7.02
C ALA A 442 28.18 -1.54 7.83
N ALA A 443 27.17 -2.34 7.50
CA ALA A 443 26.95 -3.64 8.13
C ALA A 443 28.07 -4.64 7.83
N GLU A 444 28.58 -4.68 6.60
CA GLU A 444 29.73 -5.49 6.21
C GLU A 444 30.97 -5.08 7.04
N ASN A 445 31.27 -3.79 7.13
CA ASN A 445 32.37 -3.29 7.96
C ASN A 445 32.23 -3.70 9.44
N THR A 446 30.98 -3.75 9.96
CA THR A 446 30.74 -4.23 11.32
C THR A 446 31.03 -5.72 11.46
N VAL A 447 30.63 -6.54 10.48
CA VAL A 447 30.90 -8.00 10.46
C VAL A 447 32.41 -8.29 10.34
N GLU A 448 33.14 -7.41 9.68
CA GLU A 448 34.61 -7.51 9.55
C GLU A 448 35.38 -6.80 10.71
N GLU A 449 34.67 -6.43 11.80
CA GLU A 449 35.21 -5.76 12.99
C GLU A 449 35.87 -4.39 12.69
N ARG A 450 35.62 -3.81 11.52
CA ARG A 450 36.09 -2.48 11.13
C ARG A 450 35.11 -1.39 11.61
N HIS A 451 34.93 -1.29 12.92
CA HIS A 451 33.87 -0.49 13.54
C HIS A 451 33.92 1.01 13.18
N GLU A 452 35.14 1.59 13.09
CA GLU A 452 35.29 3.00 12.70
C GLU A 452 34.80 3.24 11.26
N HIS A 453 35.17 2.37 10.31
CA HIS A 453 34.68 2.46 8.93
C HIS A 453 33.17 2.25 8.82
N ALA A 454 32.60 1.39 9.68
CA ALA A 454 31.17 1.22 9.75
C ALA A 454 30.46 2.51 10.17
N VAL A 455 31.00 3.22 11.17
CA VAL A 455 30.45 4.50 11.64
C VAL A 455 30.68 5.59 10.59
N ASP A 456 31.87 5.67 9.95
CA ASP A 456 32.13 6.60 8.85
C ASP A 456 31.11 6.46 7.71
N ALA A 457 30.75 5.22 7.34
CA ALA A 457 29.77 4.95 6.31
C ALA A 457 28.35 5.41 6.71
N LEU A 458 27.97 5.23 7.99
CA LEU A 458 26.68 5.71 8.50
C LEU A 458 26.64 7.23 8.60
N GLU A 459 27.72 7.88 9.06
CA GLU A 459 27.82 9.35 9.09
C GLU A 459 27.74 9.93 7.67
N SER A 460 28.44 9.33 6.71
CA SER A 460 28.42 9.72 5.30
C SER A 460 27.03 9.59 4.70
N LEU A 461 26.32 8.50 4.98
CA LEU A 461 24.94 8.29 4.57
C LEU A 461 24.04 9.43 5.06
N LEU A 462 24.15 9.79 6.34
CA LEU A 462 23.34 10.85 6.93
C LEU A 462 23.67 12.23 6.40
N LEU A 463 24.92 12.48 5.98
CA LEU A 463 25.32 13.73 5.32
C LEU A 463 24.80 13.84 3.89
N GLN A 464 24.78 12.73 3.15
CA GLN A 464 24.32 12.69 1.76
C GLN A 464 22.78 12.72 1.65
N THR A 465 22.08 12.36 2.70
CA THR A 465 20.61 12.27 2.74
C THR A 465 20.04 13.21 3.80
N GLU A 466 20.16 14.52 3.60
CA GLU A 466 19.77 15.52 4.62
C GLU A 466 18.34 15.38 5.14
N HIS A 467 17.43 14.89 4.33
CA HIS A 467 15.99 14.75 4.64
C HIS A 467 15.49 13.33 4.37
N GLY A 468 14.43 12.93 5.07
CA GLY A 468 13.72 11.69 4.82
C GLY A 468 14.14 10.49 5.69
N PRO A 469 13.66 9.28 5.35
CA PRO A 469 13.75 8.11 6.22
C PRO A 469 15.10 7.37 6.15
N ALA A 470 16.08 7.83 5.39
CA ALA A 470 17.36 7.13 5.25
C ALA A 470 17.98 6.81 6.61
N GLY A 471 18.31 5.55 6.84
CA GLY A 471 18.90 5.08 8.10
C GLY A 471 17.91 4.85 9.25
N TRP A 472 16.61 5.01 9.06
CA TRP A 472 15.61 4.87 10.14
C TRP A 472 15.70 3.55 10.90
N ILE A 473 16.17 2.47 10.25
CA ILE A 473 16.27 1.11 10.80
C ILE A 473 17.49 0.91 11.70
N VAL A 474 18.50 1.79 11.62
CA VAL A 474 19.79 1.65 12.33
C VAL A 474 19.63 1.34 13.83
N PRO A 475 18.69 1.96 14.58
CA PRO A 475 18.52 1.68 16.00
C PRO A 475 18.13 0.23 16.32
N ILE A 476 17.49 -0.48 15.38
CA ILE A 476 16.98 -1.84 15.58
C ILE A 476 17.67 -2.90 14.72
N GLU A 477 18.62 -2.50 13.85
CA GLU A 477 19.37 -3.45 13.00
C GLU A 477 20.36 -4.28 13.84
N PRO A 478 20.22 -5.61 13.85
CA PRO A 478 21.09 -6.47 14.66
C PRO A 478 22.57 -6.38 14.30
N LEU A 479 22.88 -6.11 13.03
CA LEU A 479 24.27 -5.99 12.55
C LEU A 479 25.03 -4.83 13.16
N PHE A 480 24.35 -3.78 13.66
CA PHE A 480 24.97 -2.63 14.30
C PHE A 480 25.09 -2.75 15.83
N ARG A 481 24.70 -3.89 16.43
CA ARG A 481 24.87 -4.10 17.88
C ARG A 481 26.30 -3.93 18.37
N PRO A 482 27.36 -4.42 17.66
CA PRO A 482 28.73 -4.24 18.09
C PRO A 482 29.17 -2.77 18.19
N LEU A 483 28.49 -1.87 17.48
CA LEU A 483 28.79 -0.42 17.54
C LEU A 483 28.20 0.28 18.76
N ARG A 484 27.25 -0.37 19.47
CA ARG A 484 26.61 0.18 20.68
C ARG A 484 27.67 0.37 21.77
N GLY A 485 27.68 1.54 22.37
CA GLY A 485 28.72 1.96 23.34
C GLY A 485 29.81 2.85 22.75
N SER A 486 29.96 2.92 21.44
CA SER A 486 30.78 3.94 20.78
C SER A 486 30.11 5.31 20.88
N LYS A 487 30.87 6.35 21.24
CA LYS A 487 30.41 7.74 21.28
C LYS A 487 29.96 8.19 19.88
N ARG A 488 30.76 7.91 18.85
CA ARG A 488 30.46 8.27 17.46
C ARG A 488 29.16 7.62 16.97
N PHE A 489 28.95 6.34 17.29
CA PHE A 489 27.66 5.68 16.94
C PHE A 489 26.49 6.30 17.69
N SER A 490 26.67 6.70 18.94
CA SER A 490 25.64 7.45 19.69
C SER A 490 25.31 8.79 19.03
N ASP A 491 26.32 9.47 18.45
CA ASP A 491 26.12 10.70 17.68
C ASP A 491 25.36 10.45 16.36
N VAL A 492 25.60 9.32 15.68
CA VAL A 492 24.79 8.87 14.52
C VAL A 492 23.33 8.69 14.92
N LEU A 493 23.07 7.99 16.03
CA LEU A 493 21.71 7.77 16.52
C LEU A 493 21.02 9.09 16.92
N ARG A 494 21.72 10.01 17.53
CA ARG A 494 21.21 11.35 17.88
C ARG A 494 20.82 12.14 16.63
N ARG A 495 21.68 12.17 15.60
CA ARG A 495 21.36 12.82 14.30
C ARG A 495 20.12 12.21 13.63
N LEU A 496 19.98 10.89 13.67
CA LEU A 496 18.75 10.23 13.18
C LEU A 496 17.51 10.71 13.92
N ALA A 497 17.58 10.83 15.24
CA ALA A 497 16.48 11.31 16.05
C ALA A 497 16.15 12.79 15.78
N GLU A 498 17.15 13.65 15.63
CA GLU A 498 17.00 15.07 15.25
C GLU A 498 16.32 15.22 13.88
N ARG A 499 16.71 14.40 12.88
CA ARG A 499 16.08 14.40 11.54
C ARG A 499 14.64 13.91 11.55
N ALA A 500 14.27 13.12 12.53
CA ALA A 500 12.92 12.59 12.69
C ALA A 500 12.04 13.47 13.62
N ALA A 501 12.61 14.49 14.26
CA ALA A 501 11.88 15.41 15.13
C ALA A 501 10.88 16.30 14.36
#